data_3d26499b4aa7c112f17785177a9ace9c
#
_entry.id   3d26499b4aa7c112f17785177a9ace9c
#
_cell.length_a   1.000
_cell.length_b   1.000
_cell.length_c   1.000
_cell.angle_alpha   90.00
_cell.angle_beta   90.00
_cell.angle_gamma   90.00
#
_symmetry.space_group_name_H-M   'P 1'
#
loop_
_entity.id
_entity.type
_entity.pdbx_description
1 polymer ?
#
loop_
_entity_poly.entity_id
_entity_poly.type
_entity_poly.pdbx_seq_one_letter_code
_entity_poly.pdbx_strand_id
1 'polypeptide(L)'
;MKKDLLKFPFKRTFFSTVILCSLSVIFNSCNDDGEGRIKLNDKAPAKVTNVTTESGPGEVYLTWTNPTDESFMYTKIEYTNTKGVKKYKLISKEKANDSGIAQTTISGFGNTNAVSFSLFSCSVRGNNEGAVEVSASPQTPAFVDVAKTITLTPDLGGIYVNWKNIYNTPVYIVLNYYATSDSKKAGTFKFQINGNSESKQFVQLSYGKDDFLSGEECIVNVTTEDTDENASEPIEFKITPIAVVKISKANWSFPGYNDSSNAGTIGYSSQETIGEGGGKSPAGRVIAMLDDNLETYWHASWKQASNYPHWFIVDMGKNVTISSIELIRRQGDARGQKGQIFYTCSDEDAANKDNPDSWAWTNHGAFTFDPGIDDPQVYRINSNPVARYIKVYFGTEHKGTGAQAMVSEINVYGAE
;
A
#
# COMPACT_ATOMS: atom_id res chain seq x y z
N MET A 1 -34.02 20.04 36.35
CA MET A 1 -33.40 18.97 37.14
C MET A 1 -32.00 18.76 36.58
N LYS A 2 -31.00 19.10 37.41
CA LYS A 2 -29.57 18.98 37.07
C LYS A 2 -29.18 17.49 37.09
N LYS A 3 -28.41 17.01 36.08
CA LYS A 3 -27.68 15.76 36.12
C LYS A 3 -26.19 16.06 36.15
N ASP A 4 -25.60 15.62 37.26
CA ASP A 4 -24.20 15.82 37.60
C ASP A 4 -23.30 14.95 36.74
N LEU A 5 -22.26 15.57 36.19
CA LEU A 5 -21.14 14.91 35.52
C LEU A 5 -20.13 14.45 36.59
N LEU A 6 -19.95 13.15 36.73
CA LEU A 6 -18.88 12.55 37.50
C LEU A 6 -17.54 12.71 36.78
N LYS A 7 -16.72 13.63 37.31
CA LYS A 7 -15.29 13.75 36.97
C LYS A 7 -14.50 12.80 37.87
N PHE A 8 -13.77 11.86 37.27
CA PHE A 8 -12.72 11.10 37.98
C PHE A 8 -11.39 11.88 37.83
N PRO A 9 -10.71 12.17 38.97
CA PRO A 9 -9.37 12.75 38.91
C PRO A 9 -8.31 11.65 38.91
N PHE A 10 -7.50 11.62 37.87
CA PHE A 10 -6.27 10.82 37.84
C PHE A 10 -5.21 11.50 38.71
N LYS A 11 -4.97 11.00 39.90
CA LYS A 11 -3.81 11.37 40.75
C LYS A 11 -2.59 10.59 40.29
N ARG A 12 -1.63 11.27 39.67
CA ARG A 12 -0.26 10.78 39.53
C ARG A 12 0.44 10.87 40.87
N THR A 13 0.72 9.73 41.48
CA THR A 13 1.59 9.61 42.66
C THR A 13 3.01 9.31 42.18
N PHE A 14 3.88 10.30 42.25
CA PHE A 14 5.32 10.11 42.13
C PHE A 14 5.83 9.49 43.47
N PHE A 15 6.31 8.26 43.43
CA PHE A 15 7.11 7.69 44.51
C PHE A 15 8.58 7.84 44.16
N SER A 16 9.21 8.87 44.70
CA SER A 16 10.68 8.97 44.79
C SER A 16 11.15 8.21 46.02
N THR A 17 11.65 7.02 45.82
CA THR A 17 12.38 6.31 46.87
C THR A 17 13.88 6.52 46.63
N VAL A 18 14.45 7.47 47.31
CA VAL A 18 15.92 7.62 47.45
C VAL A 18 16.39 6.59 48.45
N ILE A 19 16.99 5.51 47.99
CA ILE A 19 17.77 4.60 48.83
C ILE A 19 19.22 5.06 48.81
N LEU A 20 19.61 5.74 49.87
CA LEU A 20 21.00 6.10 50.14
C LEU A 20 21.70 4.88 50.76
N CYS A 21 22.24 3.98 49.93
CA CYS A 21 23.17 2.95 50.39
C CYS A 21 24.58 3.50 50.33
N SER A 22 25.06 3.97 51.46
CA SER A 22 26.50 4.22 51.68
C SER A 22 27.25 2.88 51.75
N LEU A 23 27.72 2.36 50.62
CA LEU A 23 28.72 1.31 50.60
C LEU A 23 30.07 1.96 50.49
N SER A 24 30.75 2.03 51.65
CA SER A 24 32.21 2.31 51.67
C SER A 24 32.95 1.10 51.11
N VAL A 25 33.17 1.16 49.77
CA VAL A 25 34.08 0.22 49.12
C VAL A 25 35.52 0.66 49.43
N ILE A 26 36.18 -0.10 50.25
CA ILE A 26 37.61 -0.03 50.47
C ILE A 26 38.24 -0.41 49.13
N PHE A 27 38.71 0.56 48.38
CA PHE A 27 39.58 0.32 47.22
C PHE A 27 40.91 -0.22 47.75
N ASN A 28 41.02 -1.54 47.84
CA ASN A 28 42.34 -2.14 47.74
C ASN A 28 42.86 -1.85 46.34
N SER A 29 43.75 -0.91 46.26
CA SER A 29 44.56 -0.72 45.05
C SER A 29 45.34 -2.02 44.81
N CYS A 30 44.78 -2.88 43.94
CA CYS A 30 45.61 -3.87 43.30
C CYS A 30 46.69 -3.12 42.54
N ASN A 31 47.92 -3.37 42.88
CA ASN A 31 49.05 -3.04 41.99
C ASN A 31 48.73 -3.61 40.62
N ASP A 32 48.48 -2.75 39.68
CA ASP A 32 48.22 -3.07 38.28
C ASP A 32 49.58 -3.43 37.67
N ASP A 33 50.01 -4.65 37.91
CA ASP A 33 51.15 -5.26 37.26
C ASP A 33 50.78 -5.49 35.80
N GLY A 34 50.71 -4.51 34.99
CA GLY A 34 50.48 -4.41 33.54
C GLY A 34 50.40 -5.68 32.65
N GLU A 35 50.23 -6.84 33.25
CA GLU A 35 50.01 -8.13 32.60
C GLU A 35 48.55 -8.31 32.22
N GLY A 36 48.20 -8.01 30.97
CA GLY A 36 46.92 -8.24 30.38
C GLY A 36 46.30 -7.08 29.61
N ARG A 37 46.83 -5.90 29.67
CA ARG A 37 46.44 -4.79 28.78
C ARG A 37 47.15 -4.95 27.44
N ILE A 38 46.40 -5.38 26.43
CA ILE A 38 46.88 -5.28 25.05
C ILE A 38 47.20 -3.80 24.80
N LYS A 39 48.45 -3.47 24.61
CA LYS A 39 48.88 -2.12 24.17
C LYS A 39 48.33 -1.95 22.75
N LEU A 40 47.24 -1.20 22.63
CA LEU A 40 46.72 -0.84 21.32
C LEU A 40 47.72 0.00 20.58
N ASN A 41 48.11 -0.41 19.38
CA ASN A 41 48.91 0.41 18.50
C ASN A 41 48.01 1.54 17.97
N ASP A 42 48.15 2.74 18.56
CA ASP A 42 47.32 3.91 18.30
C ASP A 42 48.06 5.00 17.52
N LYS A 43 49.19 4.67 16.94
CA LYS A 43 49.94 5.57 16.04
C LYS A 43 49.02 5.90 14.84
N ALA A 44 49.09 7.15 14.36
CA ALA A 44 48.43 7.52 13.11
C ALA A 44 48.99 6.66 11.96
N PRO A 45 48.16 5.92 11.24
CA PRO A 45 48.60 5.14 10.09
C PRO A 45 48.87 6.05 8.88
N ALA A 46 49.64 5.55 7.93
CA ALA A 46 49.86 6.23 6.65
C ALA A 46 48.54 6.44 5.91
N LYS A 47 48.51 7.42 5.01
CA LYS A 47 47.31 7.74 4.23
C LYS A 47 46.94 6.60 3.25
N VAL A 48 45.68 6.50 2.90
CA VAL A 48 45.23 5.68 1.77
C VAL A 48 45.92 6.13 0.47
N THR A 49 46.05 5.20 -0.46
CA THR A 49 46.67 5.47 -1.78
C THR A 49 45.77 5.01 -2.92
N ASN A 50 46.09 5.37 -4.16
CA ASN A 50 45.37 4.96 -5.37
C ASN A 50 43.87 5.22 -5.28
N VAL A 51 43.45 6.37 -4.73
CA VAL A 51 42.06 6.73 -4.61
C VAL A 51 41.50 7.07 -6.00
N THR A 52 40.45 6.35 -6.39
CA THR A 52 39.72 6.58 -7.65
C THR A 52 38.23 6.74 -7.37
N THR A 53 37.57 7.44 -8.26
CA THR A 53 36.11 7.67 -8.19
C THR A 53 35.45 7.25 -9.50
N GLU A 54 34.24 6.67 -9.40
CA GLU A 54 33.36 6.42 -10.52
C GLU A 54 31.97 6.97 -10.19
N SER A 55 31.30 7.55 -11.18
CA SER A 55 30.00 8.22 -11.00
C SER A 55 28.86 7.29 -11.38
N GLY A 56 27.88 7.14 -10.47
CA GLY A 56 26.62 6.45 -10.69
C GLY A 56 25.41 7.39 -10.51
N PRO A 57 24.20 6.91 -10.81
CA PRO A 57 22.97 7.69 -10.70
C PRO A 57 22.66 8.12 -9.26
N GLY A 58 22.94 9.40 -8.94
CA GLY A 58 22.80 9.93 -7.57
C GLY A 58 23.79 9.35 -6.56
N GLU A 59 24.89 8.74 -7.05
CA GLU A 59 25.87 8.09 -6.21
C GLU A 59 27.29 8.19 -6.78
N VAL A 60 28.29 7.97 -5.92
CA VAL A 60 29.71 7.91 -6.27
C VAL A 60 30.32 6.65 -5.68
N TYR A 61 31.01 5.89 -6.51
CA TYR A 61 31.82 4.75 -6.11
C TYR A 61 33.23 5.23 -5.80
N LEU A 62 33.74 4.87 -4.64
CA LEU A 62 35.09 5.17 -4.19
C LEU A 62 35.88 3.87 -4.06
N THR A 63 37.08 3.84 -4.63
CA THR A 63 38.02 2.72 -4.49
C THR A 63 39.38 3.27 -4.08
N TRP A 64 40.06 2.60 -3.15
CA TRP A 64 41.36 2.98 -2.65
C TRP A 64 42.16 1.78 -2.18
N THR A 65 43.45 1.97 -1.97
CA THR A 65 44.31 0.97 -1.34
C THR A 65 44.56 1.38 0.12
N ASN A 66 44.28 0.47 1.06
CA ASN A 66 44.54 0.64 2.48
C ASN A 66 46.02 0.66 2.77
N PRO A 67 46.48 1.43 3.80
CA PRO A 67 47.87 1.32 4.28
C PRO A 67 48.10 -0.06 4.94
N THR A 68 49.39 -0.47 4.98
CA THR A 68 49.80 -1.75 5.57
C THR A 68 50.19 -1.61 7.06
N ASP A 69 50.02 -0.42 7.64
CA ASP A 69 50.32 -0.17 9.05
C ASP A 69 49.49 -1.03 9.98
N GLU A 70 50.12 -1.64 10.98
CA GLU A 70 49.43 -2.44 12.00
C GLU A 70 48.40 -1.63 12.81
N SER A 71 48.61 -0.31 12.92
CA SER A 71 47.71 0.61 13.60
C SER A 71 46.46 0.95 12.81
N PHE A 72 46.39 0.66 11.49
CA PHE A 72 45.22 0.95 10.65
C PHE A 72 44.04 0.07 10.99
N MET A 73 42.89 0.69 11.25
CA MET A 73 41.67 0.00 11.62
C MET A 73 40.51 0.27 10.66
N TYR A 74 40.38 1.51 10.17
CA TYR A 74 39.28 1.88 9.27
C TYR A 74 39.62 3.14 8.46
N THR A 75 38.97 3.28 7.32
CA THR A 75 38.92 4.52 6.55
C THR A 75 37.65 5.28 6.92
N LYS A 76 37.80 6.55 7.36
CA LYS A 76 36.70 7.50 7.54
C LYS A 76 36.59 8.36 6.30
N ILE A 77 35.44 8.41 5.69
CA ILE A 77 35.14 9.21 4.50
C ILE A 77 34.16 10.31 4.91
N GLU A 78 34.59 11.56 4.85
CA GLU A 78 33.74 12.72 5.12
C GLU A 78 33.35 13.38 3.80
N TYR A 79 32.11 13.85 3.75
CA TYR A 79 31.54 14.56 2.61
C TYR A 79 30.40 15.44 3.04
N THR A 80 29.93 16.34 2.17
CA THR A 80 28.71 17.12 2.36
C THR A 80 27.68 16.67 1.34
N ASN A 81 26.47 16.29 1.79
CA ASN A 81 25.39 15.89 0.89
C ASN A 81 24.78 17.10 0.17
N THR A 82 23.88 16.88 -0.78
CA THR A 82 23.20 17.93 -1.56
C THR A 82 22.38 18.91 -0.72
N LYS A 83 21.97 18.51 0.48
CA LYS A 83 21.25 19.39 1.45
C LYS A 83 22.20 20.22 2.32
N GLY A 84 23.52 20.23 2.05
CA GLY A 84 24.53 20.96 2.82
C GLY A 84 24.88 20.34 4.17
N VAL A 85 24.44 19.11 4.43
CA VAL A 85 24.70 18.41 5.69
C VAL A 85 26.00 17.61 5.59
N LYS A 86 26.92 17.85 6.53
CA LYS A 86 28.13 17.04 6.67
C LYS A 86 27.78 15.62 7.10
N LYS A 87 28.29 14.66 6.37
CA LYS A 87 28.12 13.22 6.59
C LYS A 87 29.47 12.54 6.68
N TYR A 88 29.50 11.36 7.25
CA TYR A 88 30.66 10.48 7.17
C TYR A 88 30.27 9.03 7.05
N LYS A 89 31.18 8.23 6.49
CA LYS A 89 31.05 6.77 6.40
C LYS A 89 32.35 6.13 6.91
N LEU A 90 32.22 5.06 7.69
CA LEU A 90 33.36 4.31 8.22
C LEU A 90 33.47 2.98 7.50
N ILE A 91 34.61 2.66 6.96
CA ILE A 91 34.89 1.41 6.26
C ILE A 91 36.02 0.69 6.99
N SER A 92 35.70 -0.44 7.61
CA SER A 92 36.67 -1.28 8.32
C SER A 92 37.74 -1.79 7.35
N LYS A 93 38.96 -1.99 7.84
CA LYS A 93 40.06 -2.62 7.08
C LYS A 93 39.69 -4.01 6.56
N GLU A 94 38.80 -4.74 7.26
CA GLU A 94 38.29 -6.08 6.89
C GLU A 94 37.41 -6.09 5.63
N LYS A 95 37.04 -4.91 5.14
CA LYS A 95 36.25 -4.78 3.88
C LYS A 95 37.14 -4.72 2.63
N ALA A 96 38.47 -4.65 2.79
CA ALA A 96 39.39 -4.74 1.68
C ALA A 96 39.56 -6.19 1.20
N ASN A 97 39.86 -6.35 -0.08
CA ASN A 97 40.26 -7.64 -0.65
C ASN A 97 41.70 -8.02 -0.22
N ASP A 98 42.18 -9.20 -0.63
CA ASP A 98 43.50 -9.74 -0.30
C ASP A 98 44.68 -8.83 -0.76
N SER A 99 44.43 -7.94 -1.73
CA SER A 99 45.42 -6.95 -2.21
C SER A 99 45.34 -5.63 -1.45
N GLY A 100 44.56 -5.52 -0.38
CA GLY A 100 44.35 -4.32 0.41
C GLY A 100 43.45 -3.28 -0.27
N ILE A 101 42.75 -3.60 -1.36
CA ILE A 101 41.86 -2.69 -2.07
C ILE A 101 40.52 -2.68 -1.40
N ALA A 102 40.07 -1.52 -0.93
CA ALA A 102 38.75 -1.28 -0.37
C ALA A 102 37.88 -0.44 -1.32
N GLN A 103 36.59 -0.64 -1.27
CA GLN A 103 35.62 0.12 -2.07
C GLN A 103 34.35 0.40 -1.28
N THR A 104 33.65 1.47 -1.66
CA THR A 104 32.32 1.78 -1.12
C THR A 104 31.53 2.66 -2.08
N THR A 105 30.20 2.61 -1.95
CA THR A 105 29.29 3.53 -2.62
C THR A 105 28.81 4.58 -1.64
N ILE A 106 28.83 5.83 -2.03
CA ILE A 106 28.18 6.95 -1.34
C ILE A 106 26.99 7.37 -2.20
N SER A 107 25.79 7.21 -1.68
CA SER A 107 24.53 7.51 -2.36
C SER A 107 23.78 8.66 -1.71
N GLY A 108 22.62 9.05 -2.24
CA GLY A 108 21.74 10.10 -1.71
C GLY A 108 22.11 11.50 -2.23
N PHE A 109 22.76 11.59 -3.38
CA PHE A 109 22.99 12.87 -4.05
C PHE A 109 21.80 13.24 -4.94
N GLY A 110 21.16 14.37 -4.63
CA GLY A 110 19.98 14.85 -5.33
C GLY A 110 20.27 15.59 -6.65
N ASN A 111 21.54 15.80 -7.02
CA ASN A 111 21.95 16.49 -8.24
C ASN A 111 23.32 16.02 -8.72
N THR A 112 23.80 16.61 -9.82
CA THR A 112 25.08 16.29 -10.48
C THR A 112 26.24 17.21 -10.09
N ASN A 113 26.08 18.04 -9.06
CA ASN A 113 27.15 18.92 -8.59
C ASN A 113 28.34 18.11 -8.07
N ALA A 114 29.55 18.66 -8.27
CA ALA A 114 30.77 18.04 -7.76
C ALA A 114 30.74 17.98 -6.22
N VAL A 115 31.07 16.81 -5.69
CA VAL A 115 31.19 16.53 -4.25
C VAL A 115 32.63 16.21 -3.93
N SER A 116 33.15 16.83 -2.88
CA SER A 116 34.50 16.53 -2.35
C SER A 116 34.38 15.49 -1.24
N PHE A 117 35.28 14.53 -1.26
CA PHE A 117 35.42 13.46 -0.28
C PHE A 117 36.78 13.52 0.38
N SER A 118 36.80 13.54 1.72
CA SER A 118 38.02 13.52 2.53
C SER A 118 38.16 12.13 3.14
N LEU A 119 39.18 11.36 2.71
CA LEU A 119 39.47 10.01 3.19
C LEU A 119 40.58 10.04 4.23
N PHE A 120 40.28 9.61 5.46
CA PHE A 120 41.18 9.52 6.58
C PHE A 120 41.48 8.07 6.92
N SER A 121 42.76 7.67 6.93
CA SER A 121 43.17 6.40 7.52
C SER A 121 43.27 6.55 9.03
N CYS A 122 42.47 5.78 9.77
CA CYS A 122 42.34 5.95 11.22
C CYS A 122 42.81 4.73 12.00
N SER A 123 43.47 5.00 13.13
CA SER A 123 43.74 4.02 14.18
C SER A 123 42.49 3.69 14.98
N VAL A 124 42.58 2.79 15.95
CA VAL A 124 41.47 2.40 16.84
C VAL A 124 40.87 3.58 17.60
N ARG A 125 41.64 4.62 17.90
CA ARG A 125 41.16 5.85 18.58
C ARG A 125 40.93 7.03 17.63
N GLY A 126 41.04 6.80 16.31
CA GLY A 126 40.79 7.81 15.30
C GLY A 126 41.98 8.70 14.95
N ASN A 127 43.19 8.41 15.47
CA ASN A 127 44.38 9.16 15.09
C ASN A 127 44.70 8.94 13.60
N ASN A 128 45.05 10.00 12.88
CA ASN A 128 45.31 9.99 11.44
C ASN A 128 46.32 11.07 11.04
N GLU A 129 46.93 10.95 9.86
CA GLU A 129 47.87 11.91 9.29
C GLU A 129 47.23 12.99 8.39
N GLY A 130 45.91 13.12 8.47
CA GLY A 130 45.13 13.99 7.61
C GLY A 130 44.50 13.25 6.40
N ALA A 131 43.67 13.95 5.65
CA ALA A 131 42.91 13.37 4.56
C ALA A 131 43.71 13.21 3.26
N VAL A 132 43.19 12.31 2.41
CA VAL A 132 43.37 12.36 0.95
C VAL A 132 42.07 12.92 0.37
N GLU A 133 42.17 13.98 -0.41
CA GLU A 133 41.00 14.65 -1.02
C GLU A 133 40.82 14.17 -2.45
N VAL A 134 39.56 13.84 -2.77
CA VAL A 134 39.13 13.55 -4.15
C VAL A 134 37.75 14.20 -4.40
N SER A 135 37.42 14.44 -5.66
CA SER A 135 36.15 15.02 -6.05
C SER A 135 35.55 14.24 -7.20
N ALA A 136 34.25 14.09 -7.18
CA ALA A 136 33.46 13.48 -8.27
C ALA A 136 32.07 14.12 -8.38
N SER A 137 31.51 14.10 -9.58
CA SER A 137 30.14 14.52 -9.84
C SER A 137 29.26 13.28 -10.01
N PRO A 138 28.21 13.08 -9.21
CA PRO A 138 27.24 12.01 -9.46
C PRO A 138 26.59 12.17 -10.84
N GLN A 139 26.14 11.08 -11.43
CA GLN A 139 25.24 11.14 -12.59
C GLN A 139 23.84 11.59 -12.16
N THR A 140 22.99 11.95 -13.12
CA THR A 140 21.58 12.30 -12.87
C THR A 140 20.93 11.25 -11.97
N PRO A 141 20.33 11.65 -10.84
CA PRO A 141 19.70 10.70 -9.93
C PRO A 141 18.53 9.96 -10.59
N ALA A 142 18.33 8.70 -10.22
CA ALA A 142 17.30 7.84 -10.77
C ALA A 142 15.89 8.48 -10.71
N PHE A 143 15.55 9.13 -9.60
CA PHE A 143 14.23 9.76 -9.44
C PHE A 143 14.02 10.90 -10.46
N VAL A 144 15.03 11.66 -10.83
CA VAL A 144 14.92 12.73 -11.85
C VAL A 144 14.59 12.16 -13.23
N ASP A 145 15.22 11.05 -13.61
CA ASP A 145 14.97 10.43 -14.90
C ASP A 145 13.64 9.66 -14.92
N VAL A 146 13.28 9.00 -13.82
CA VAL A 146 11.96 8.35 -13.66
C VAL A 146 10.84 9.39 -13.82
N ALA A 147 10.97 10.58 -13.25
CA ALA A 147 9.98 11.66 -13.39
C ALA A 147 9.62 11.92 -14.86
N LYS A 148 10.61 11.93 -15.74
CA LYS A 148 10.42 12.17 -17.18
C LYS A 148 9.66 11.07 -17.90
N THR A 149 9.52 9.89 -17.30
CA THR A 149 8.79 8.75 -17.88
C THR A 149 7.33 8.70 -17.43
N ILE A 150 6.94 9.49 -16.44
CA ILE A 150 5.59 9.48 -15.89
C ILE A 150 4.59 9.98 -16.94
N THR A 151 3.54 9.21 -17.11
CA THR A 151 2.35 9.62 -17.85
C THR A 151 1.10 9.28 -17.04
N LEU A 152 0.06 10.10 -17.18
CA LEU A 152 -1.24 9.88 -16.56
C LEU A 152 -2.26 9.55 -17.62
N THR A 153 -3.10 8.55 -17.36
CA THR A 153 -4.24 8.21 -18.25
C THR A 153 -5.52 8.15 -17.41
N PRO A 154 -6.63 8.79 -17.86
CA PRO A 154 -7.89 8.73 -17.14
C PRO A 154 -8.45 7.31 -17.18
N ASP A 155 -9.12 6.93 -16.09
CA ASP A 155 -9.89 5.70 -15.98
C ASP A 155 -11.13 5.93 -15.12
N LEU A 156 -12.04 4.95 -15.06
CA LEU A 156 -13.26 5.02 -14.28
C LEU A 156 -12.97 5.27 -12.80
N GLY A 157 -13.40 6.44 -12.30
CA GLY A 157 -13.25 6.85 -10.92
C GLY A 157 -11.85 7.22 -10.48
N GLY A 158 -10.87 7.32 -11.42
CA GLY A 158 -9.50 7.64 -11.09
C GLY A 158 -8.61 7.77 -12.30
N ILE A 159 -7.32 7.58 -12.09
CA ILE A 159 -6.29 7.66 -13.13
C ILE A 159 -5.33 6.46 -13.01
N TYR A 160 -4.72 6.07 -14.11
CA TYR A 160 -3.50 5.28 -14.07
C TYR A 160 -2.28 6.19 -14.11
N VAL A 161 -1.35 5.96 -13.21
CA VAL A 161 0.01 6.49 -13.23
C VAL A 161 0.89 5.44 -13.87
N ASN A 162 1.49 5.75 -15.03
CA ASN A 162 2.41 4.85 -15.71
C ASN A 162 3.84 5.35 -15.52
N TRP A 163 4.81 4.44 -15.40
CA TRP A 163 6.22 4.76 -15.21
C TRP A 163 7.15 3.73 -15.84
N LYS A 164 8.39 4.16 -15.99
CA LYS A 164 9.52 3.28 -16.32
C LYS A 164 10.71 3.64 -15.43
N ASN A 165 11.16 2.69 -14.62
CA ASN A 165 12.36 2.79 -13.80
C ASN A 165 13.39 1.77 -14.29
N ILE A 166 14.42 2.23 -15.01
CA ILE A 166 15.50 1.39 -15.54
C ILE A 166 16.65 1.19 -14.53
N TYR A 167 16.60 1.89 -13.41
CA TYR A 167 17.61 1.83 -12.37
C TYR A 167 17.30 0.71 -11.36
N ASN A 168 18.32 0.17 -10.72
CA ASN A 168 18.14 -0.87 -9.69
C ASN A 168 17.67 -0.30 -8.33
N THR A 169 17.39 1.00 -8.27
CA THR A 169 17.01 1.71 -7.05
C THR A 169 15.51 1.98 -7.02
N PRO A 170 14.81 1.73 -5.90
CA PRO A 170 13.42 2.11 -5.75
C PRO A 170 13.26 3.63 -5.73
N VAL A 171 12.12 4.11 -6.24
CA VAL A 171 11.76 5.52 -6.30
C VAL A 171 10.35 5.68 -5.75
N TYR A 172 10.05 6.76 -5.04
CA TYR A 172 8.70 7.13 -4.67
C TYR A 172 8.10 8.05 -5.73
N ILE A 173 6.83 7.83 -6.06
CA ILE A 173 6.01 8.74 -6.86
C ILE A 173 5.03 9.42 -5.92
N VAL A 174 4.97 10.74 -5.96
CA VAL A 174 4.07 11.58 -5.14
C VAL A 174 3.18 12.39 -6.05
N LEU A 175 1.88 12.24 -5.87
CA LEU A 175 0.85 13.01 -6.56
C LEU A 175 0.23 13.99 -5.55
N ASN A 176 0.30 15.28 -5.86
CA ASN A 176 -0.47 16.31 -5.16
C ASN A 176 -1.51 16.83 -6.15
N TYR A 177 -2.78 16.72 -5.81
CA TYR A 177 -3.85 17.02 -6.76
C TYR A 177 -4.97 17.82 -6.13
N TYR A 178 -5.70 18.56 -6.98
CA TYR A 178 -6.91 19.27 -6.60
C TYR A 178 -7.85 19.44 -7.80
N ALA A 179 -9.15 19.60 -7.51
CA ALA A 179 -10.13 19.90 -8.55
C ALA A 179 -9.98 21.35 -9.04
N THR A 180 -10.07 21.59 -10.34
CA THR A 180 -10.03 22.96 -10.89
C THR A 180 -11.25 23.79 -10.49
N SER A 181 -12.38 23.14 -10.17
CA SER A 181 -13.63 23.75 -9.73
C SER A 181 -13.57 24.27 -8.28
N ASP A 182 -12.81 23.58 -7.40
CA ASP A 182 -12.65 23.91 -5.99
C ASP A 182 -11.32 23.35 -5.46
N SER A 183 -10.35 24.22 -5.24
CA SER A 183 -9.02 23.82 -4.74
C SER A 183 -9.02 23.23 -3.32
N LYS A 184 -10.13 23.28 -2.58
CA LYS A 184 -10.29 22.58 -1.29
C LYS A 184 -10.53 21.07 -1.47
N LYS A 185 -11.04 20.67 -2.63
CA LYS A 185 -11.12 19.27 -3.04
C LYS A 185 -9.73 18.81 -3.48
N ALA A 186 -8.84 18.56 -2.54
CA ALA A 186 -7.43 18.27 -2.76
C ALA A 186 -6.98 17.05 -1.96
N GLY A 187 -5.94 16.37 -2.45
CA GLY A 187 -5.34 15.24 -1.79
C GLY A 187 -3.91 15.00 -2.20
N THR A 188 -3.30 14.05 -1.52
CA THR A 188 -1.95 13.56 -1.82
C THR A 188 -1.96 12.05 -1.83
N PHE A 189 -1.28 11.46 -2.81
CA PHE A 189 -1.07 10.02 -2.87
C PHE A 189 0.42 9.74 -3.13
N LYS A 190 1.02 8.89 -2.29
CA LYS A 190 2.43 8.51 -2.39
C LYS A 190 2.57 7.00 -2.41
N PHE A 191 3.36 6.47 -3.32
CA PHE A 191 3.67 5.05 -3.39
C PHE A 191 5.11 4.83 -3.88
N GLN A 192 5.65 3.67 -3.53
CA GLN A 192 6.99 3.26 -3.95
C GLN A 192 6.91 2.37 -5.19
N ILE A 193 7.79 2.60 -6.14
CA ILE A 193 8.01 1.73 -7.29
C ILE A 193 9.36 1.03 -7.15
N ASN A 194 9.42 -0.22 -7.61
CA ASN A 194 10.65 -1.00 -7.58
C ASN A 194 11.65 -0.53 -8.64
N GLY A 195 12.93 -0.84 -8.41
CA GLY A 195 13.94 -0.74 -9.45
C GLY A 195 13.68 -1.72 -10.61
N ASN A 196 14.23 -1.41 -11.78
CA ASN A 196 14.07 -2.20 -13.00
C ASN A 196 12.61 -2.57 -13.30
N SER A 197 11.70 -1.59 -13.19
CA SER A 197 10.26 -1.80 -13.37
C SER A 197 9.67 -0.86 -14.41
N GLU A 198 8.77 -1.41 -15.22
CA GLU A 198 7.86 -0.66 -16.09
C GLU A 198 6.45 -1.18 -15.81
N SER A 199 5.55 -0.33 -15.36
CA SER A 199 4.22 -0.75 -14.91
C SER A 199 3.29 0.46 -14.78
N LYS A 200 2.10 0.21 -14.24
CA LYS A 200 1.11 1.25 -13.91
C LYS A 200 0.42 0.95 -12.57
N GLN A 201 -0.01 2.02 -11.92
CA GLN A 201 -0.79 1.99 -10.67
C GLN A 201 -2.09 2.76 -10.88
N PHE A 202 -3.23 2.13 -10.54
CA PHE A 202 -4.49 2.86 -10.43
C PHE A 202 -4.48 3.71 -9.16
N VAL A 203 -4.86 4.98 -9.29
CA VAL A 203 -5.00 5.92 -8.17
C VAL A 203 -6.37 6.55 -8.24
N GLN A 204 -7.16 6.35 -7.20
CA GLN A 204 -8.41 7.06 -6.99
C GLN A 204 -8.11 8.41 -6.36
N LEU A 205 -8.52 9.51 -7.01
CA LEU A 205 -8.25 10.86 -6.52
C LEU A 205 -9.29 11.24 -5.46
N SER A 206 -9.00 10.96 -4.19
CA SER A 206 -9.89 11.24 -3.06
C SER A 206 -9.53 12.55 -2.35
N TYR A 207 -10.54 13.28 -1.83
CA TYR A 207 -10.34 14.50 -1.05
C TYR A 207 -11.03 14.44 0.32
N GLY A 208 -11.62 13.33 0.67
CA GLY A 208 -12.23 13.02 1.96
C GLY A 208 -12.23 11.52 2.19
N LYS A 209 -12.94 11.06 3.20
CA LYS A 209 -12.99 9.63 3.51
C LYS A 209 -13.65 8.83 2.38
N ASP A 210 -14.74 9.36 1.83
CA ASP A 210 -15.57 8.68 0.83
C ASP A 210 -15.84 9.57 -0.42
N ASP A 211 -15.15 10.72 -0.54
CA ASP A 211 -15.33 11.67 -1.62
C ASP A 211 -14.21 11.58 -2.66
N PHE A 212 -14.56 11.50 -3.93
CA PHE A 212 -13.65 11.27 -5.04
C PHE A 212 -13.84 12.28 -6.18
N LEU A 213 -12.75 12.63 -6.85
CA LEU A 213 -12.75 13.54 -8.00
C LEU A 213 -13.12 12.81 -9.30
N SER A 214 -14.26 12.11 -9.30
CA SER A 214 -14.76 11.37 -10.46
C SER A 214 -15.54 12.30 -11.39
N GLY A 215 -15.14 12.40 -12.64
CA GLY A 215 -15.75 13.31 -13.62
C GLY A 215 -15.41 14.79 -13.46
N GLU A 216 -14.58 15.16 -12.49
CA GLU A 216 -14.11 16.54 -12.29
C GLU A 216 -12.71 16.73 -12.88
N GLU A 217 -12.49 17.85 -13.56
CA GLU A 217 -11.17 18.21 -14.05
C GLU A 217 -10.23 18.55 -12.89
N CYS A 218 -9.04 17.92 -12.90
CA CYS A 218 -8.05 18.03 -11.85
C CYS A 218 -6.71 18.54 -12.37
N ILE A 219 -6.00 19.29 -11.55
CA ILE A 219 -4.56 19.49 -11.66
C ILE A 219 -3.88 18.44 -10.79
N VAL A 220 -2.92 17.72 -11.35
CA VAL A 220 -2.10 16.73 -10.66
C VAL A 220 -0.64 17.10 -10.82
N ASN A 221 0.00 17.53 -9.74
CA ASN A 221 1.43 17.78 -9.69
C ASN A 221 2.15 16.51 -9.24
N VAL A 222 2.97 15.95 -10.11
CA VAL A 222 3.71 14.72 -9.84
C VAL A 222 5.18 15.05 -9.57
N THR A 223 5.68 14.58 -8.46
CA THR A 223 7.12 14.55 -8.13
C THR A 223 7.56 13.12 -7.90
N THR A 224 8.84 12.88 -8.08
CA THR A 224 9.50 11.62 -7.70
C THR A 224 10.55 11.89 -6.65
N GLU A 225 10.75 10.95 -5.73
CA GLU A 225 11.65 11.11 -4.58
C GLU A 225 12.51 9.87 -4.38
N ASP A 226 13.72 10.07 -3.86
CA ASP A 226 14.54 8.97 -3.32
C ASP A 226 14.26 8.74 -1.82
N THR A 227 14.99 7.79 -1.22
CA THR A 227 14.89 7.46 0.22
C THR A 227 15.48 8.54 1.13
N ASP A 228 16.27 9.46 0.60
CA ASP A 228 16.85 10.59 1.31
C ASP A 228 16.01 11.87 1.16
N GLU A 229 14.78 11.73 0.62
CA GLU A 229 13.83 12.82 0.39
C GLU A 229 14.37 13.92 -0.56
N ASN A 230 15.24 13.54 -1.51
CA ASN A 230 15.54 14.40 -2.64
C ASN A 230 14.39 14.23 -3.64
N ALA A 231 13.85 15.35 -4.14
CA ALA A 231 12.70 15.35 -5.04
C ALA A 231 13.03 15.94 -6.41
N SER A 232 12.32 15.47 -7.44
CA SER A 232 12.35 16.10 -8.76
C SER A 232 11.58 17.41 -8.75
N GLU A 233 11.79 18.23 -9.78
CA GLU A 233 10.85 19.31 -10.08
C GLU A 233 9.46 18.70 -10.34
N PRO A 234 8.37 19.38 -9.93
CA PRO A 234 7.01 18.91 -10.17
C PRO A 234 6.66 18.97 -11.65
N ILE A 235 5.98 17.94 -12.14
CA ILE A 235 5.39 17.89 -13.48
C ILE A 235 3.89 18.04 -13.33
N GLU A 236 3.32 19.07 -13.92
CA GLU A 236 1.88 19.35 -13.88
C GLU A 236 1.16 18.59 -14.98
N PHE A 237 0.08 17.91 -14.63
CA PHE A 237 -0.87 17.29 -15.53
C PHE A 237 -2.26 17.86 -15.28
N LYS A 238 -2.98 18.11 -16.37
CA LYS A 238 -4.40 18.44 -16.35
C LYS A 238 -5.17 17.24 -16.86
N ILE A 239 -6.03 16.65 -16.03
CA ILE A 239 -6.69 15.37 -16.32
C ILE A 239 -8.09 15.32 -15.70
N THR A 240 -9.02 14.64 -16.38
CA THR A 240 -10.37 14.39 -15.85
C THR A 240 -10.57 12.89 -15.73
N PRO A 241 -10.63 12.32 -14.48
CA PRO A 241 -11.05 10.94 -14.29
C PRO A 241 -12.42 10.68 -14.90
N ILE A 242 -12.62 9.53 -15.52
CA ILE A 242 -13.93 9.19 -16.12
C ILE A 242 -14.97 9.09 -15.00
N ALA A 243 -16.11 9.72 -15.19
CA ALA A 243 -17.18 9.74 -14.21
C ALA A 243 -17.69 8.33 -13.89
N VAL A 244 -17.86 8.04 -12.61
CA VAL A 244 -18.49 6.81 -12.12
C VAL A 244 -19.81 7.16 -11.48
N VAL A 245 -20.85 6.46 -11.85
CA VAL A 245 -22.19 6.61 -11.29
C VAL A 245 -22.66 5.31 -10.66
N LYS A 246 -23.56 5.39 -9.68
CA LYS A 246 -24.30 4.24 -9.19
C LYS A 246 -25.27 3.81 -10.28
N ILE A 247 -25.14 2.58 -10.77
CA ILE A 247 -26.01 2.04 -11.82
C ILE A 247 -27.41 1.84 -11.26
N SER A 248 -28.41 2.34 -11.98
CA SER A 248 -29.80 2.26 -11.54
C SER A 248 -30.31 0.80 -11.48
N LYS A 249 -30.94 0.43 -10.36
CA LYS A 249 -31.53 -0.90 -10.14
C LYS A 249 -32.92 -1.07 -10.80
N ALA A 250 -33.45 -0.04 -11.44
CA ALA A 250 -34.85 -0.05 -11.93
C ALA A 250 -35.21 -1.23 -12.85
N ASN A 251 -34.23 -1.76 -13.58
CA ASN A 251 -34.39 -2.88 -14.49
C ASN A 251 -33.63 -4.14 -14.02
N TRP A 252 -33.19 -4.18 -12.77
CA TRP A 252 -32.47 -5.33 -12.26
C TRP A 252 -33.41 -6.44 -11.86
N SER A 253 -32.97 -7.66 -12.02
CA SER A 253 -33.68 -8.86 -11.66
C SER A 253 -32.75 -10.00 -11.28
N PHE A 254 -33.35 -11.09 -10.79
CA PHE A 254 -32.64 -12.36 -10.61
C PHE A 254 -33.21 -13.35 -11.63
N PRO A 255 -32.40 -13.89 -12.55
CA PRO A 255 -32.87 -14.83 -13.55
C PRO A 255 -33.67 -16.00 -12.92
N GLY A 256 -34.86 -16.30 -13.44
CA GLY A 256 -35.73 -17.37 -12.92
C GLY A 256 -36.31 -17.13 -11.53
N TYR A 257 -36.31 -15.88 -11.04
CA TYR A 257 -36.86 -15.56 -9.72
C TYR A 257 -38.29 -16.06 -9.55
N ASN A 258 -38.55 -16.71 -8.42
CA ASN A 258 -39.86 -17.17 -8.02
C ASN A 258 -40.07 -16.89 -6.52
N ASP A 259 -41.09 -16.11 -6.16
CA ASP A 259 -41.36 -15.66 -4.80
C ASP A 259 -41.62 -16.80 -3.81
N SER A 260 -42.21 -17.89 -4.29
CA SER A 260 -42.62 -19.03 -3.46
C SER A 260 -41.65 -20.22 -3.48
N SER A 261 -40.61 -20.17 -4.34
CA SER A 261 -39.75 -21.31 -4.55
C SER A 261 -38.36 -21.12 -3.94
N ASN A 262 -37.86 -22.19 -3.41
CA ASN A 262 -36.53 -22.34 -2.89
C ASN A 262 -35.64 -23.02 -3.92
N ALA A 263 -35.82 -22.72 -5.12
CA ALA A 263 -35.31 -23.52 -6.18
C ALA A 263 -33.93 -23.12 -6.52
N GLY A 264 -32.89 -23.71 -6.12
CA GLY A 264 -31.53 -23.68 -6.72
C GLY A 264 -31.57 -23.77 -8.25
N THR A 265 -32.31 -22.87 -8.86
CA THR A 265 -32.57 -22.77 -10.27
C THR A 265 -31.64 -21.72 -10.89
N ILE A 266 -32.11 -20.85 -11.73
CA ILE A 266 -31.29 -20.16 -12.72
C ILE A 266 -30.39 -19.07 -12.12
N GLY A 267 -30.82 -18.32 -11.12
CA GLY A 267 -30.08 -17.14 -10.66
C GLY A 267 -29.70 -17.10 -9.18
N TYR A 268 -29.97 -18.17 -8.41
CA TYR A 268 -29.55 -18.21 -6.99
C TYR A 268 -29.54 -19.64 -6.45
N SER A 269 -28.68 -19.90 -5.46
CA SER A 269 -28.54 -21.23 -4.86
C SER A 269 -29.78 -21.63 -4.02
N SER A 270 -30.31 -20.71 -3.23
CA SER A 270 -31.48 -20.85 -2.41
C SER A 270 -31.95 -19.52 -1.83
N GLN A 271 -33.16 -19.45 -1.29
CA GLN A 271 -33.65 -18.30 -0.53
C GLN A 271 -34.58 -18.78 0.59
N GLU A 272 -34.69 -18.02 1.68
CA GLU A 272 -35.53 -18.35 2.81
C GLU A 272 -36.91 -17.70 2.65
N THR A 273 -37.89 -18.48 2.25
CA THR A 273 -39.25 -17.98 1.97
C THR A 273 -40.25 -18.18 3.13
N ILE A 274 -39.80 -18.81 4.23
CA ILE A 274 -40.68 -19.23 5.33
C ILE A 274 -40.30 -18.57 6.65
N GLY A 275 -39.00 -18.61 6.98
CA GLY A 275 -38.52 -18.25 8.31
C GLY A 275 -38.29 -16.78 8.53
N GLU A 276 -37.86 -16.04 7.49
CA GLU A 276 -37.58 -14.62 7.59
C GLU A 276 -38.86 -13.76 7.40
N GLY A 277 -38.94 -12.67 8.19
CA GLY A 277 -40.06 -11.75 8.14
C GLY A 277 -41.47 -12.42 8.27
N GLY A 278 -41.52 -13.58 8.90
CA GLY A 278 -42.76 -14.39 8.98
C GLY A 278 -43.23 -14.92 7.63
N GLY A 279 -42.31 -15.12 6.68
CA GLY A 279 -42.56 -15.59 5.33
C GLY A 279 -43.06 -14.51 4.35
N LYS A 280 -43.07 -13.23 4.78
CA LYS A 280 -43.50 -12.12 3.93
C LYS A 280 -42.37 -11.65 3.00
N SER A 281 -42.70 -11.53 1.70
CA SER A 281 -41.79 -10.90 0.71
C SER A 281 -41.56 -9.42 1.05
N PRO A 282 -40.33 -8.87 0.87
CA PRO A 282 -39.15 -9.51 0.23
C PRO A 282 -38.23 -10.22 1.22
N ALA A 283 -38.50 -10.22 2.53
CA ALA A 283 -37.59 -10.75 3.55
C ALA A 283 -37.16 -12.20 3.26
N GLY A 284 -35.85 -12.44 3.35
CA GLY A 284 -35.19 -13.72 3.09
C GLY A 284 -35.01 -14.08 1.61
N ARG A 285 -35.62 -13.34 0.69
CA ARG A 285 -35.56 -13.58 -0.75
C ARG A 285 -34.46 -12.77 -1.42
N VAL A 286 -33.97 -13.24 -2.57
CA VAL A 286 -32.90 -12.53 -3.31
C VAL A 286 -33.32 -11.12 -3.73
N ILE A 287 -34.58 -10.86 -3.99
CA ILE A 287 -35.07 -9.54 -4.39
C ILE A 287 -34.91 -8.47 -3.28
N ALA A 288 -34.79 -8.88 -2.03
CA ALA A 288 -34.51 -7.97 -0.93
C ALA A 288 -33.19 -7.19 -1.12
N MET A 289 -32.24 -7.74 -1.90
CA MET A 289 -30.97 -7.06 -2.18
C MET A 289 -31.09 -5.90 -3.18
N LEU A 290 -32.26 -5.63 -3.72
CA LEU A 290 -32.52 -4.59 -4.74
C LEU A 290 -33.50 -3.51 -4.28
N ASP A 291 -34.00 -3.56 -3.04
CA ASP A 291 -35.08 -2.69 -2.57
C ASP A 291 -34.58 -1.41 -1.84
N ASP A 292 -33.25 -1.21 -1.75
CA ASP A 292 -32.59 -0.11 -1.05
C ASP A 292 -33.01 0.02 0.44
N ASN A 293 -33.38 -1.12 1.07
CA ASN A 293 -33.81 -1.18 2.45
C ASN A 293 -32.91 -2.12 3.28
N LEU A 294 -32.06 -1.59 4.13
CA LEU A 294 -31.12 -2.37 4.94
C LEU A 294 -31.79 -3.25 6.03
N GLU A 295 -33.08 -3.07 6.30
CA GLU A 295 -33.83 -3.92 7.22
C GLU A 295 -34.26 -5.24 6.57
N THR A 296 -34.25 -5.29 5.25
CA THR A 296 -34.49 -6.50 4.46
C THR A 296 -33.21 -7.10 3.95
N TYR A 297 -33.15 -8.38 3.67
CA TYR A 297 -31.94 -9.06 3.21
C TYR A 297 -32.28 -10.40 2.58
N TRP A 298 -31.44 -10.82 1.65
CA TRP A 298 -31.40 -12.21 1.22
C TRP A 298 -30.81 -13.09 2.31
N HIS A 299 -31.41 -14.24 2.53
CA HIS A 299 -30.90 -15.31 3.38
C HIS A 299 -30.96 -16.63 2.62
N ALA A 300 -29.83 -17.30 2.46
CA ALA A 300 -29.85 -18.67 1.93
C ALA A 300 -30.69 -19.54 2.82
N SER A 301 -31.43 -20.50 2.23
CA SER A 301 -32.45 -21.27 2.96
C SER A 301 -31.88 -22.01 4.16
N TRP A 302 -32.42 -21.76 5.33
CA TRP A 302 -32.09 -22.47 6.56
C TRP A 302 -33.19 -23.39 7.03
N LYS A 303 -34.44 -23.13 6.67
CA LYS A 303 -35.59 -24.01 6.96
C LYS A 303 -35.52 -25.30 6.15
N GLN A 304 -34.99 -25.23 4.92
CA GLN A 304 -34.84 -26.40 4.04
C GLN A 304 -33.36 -26.85 3.94
N ALA A 305 -32.51 -26.42 4.89
CA ALA A 305 -31.15 -26.88 5.12
C ALA A 305 -30.26 -26.92 3.86
N SER A 306 -30.07 -25.77 3.20
CA SER A 306 -29.06 -25.65 2.14
C SER A 306 -27.68 -25.42 2.74
N ASN A 307 -26.63 -26.05 2.17
CA ASN A 307 -25.25 -25.94 2.54
C ASN A 307 -24.49 -25.09 1.53
N TYR A 308 -23.29 -24.60 1.93
CA TYR A 308 -22.36 -24.00 1.00
C TYR A 308 -22.01 -24.96 -0.16
N PRO A 309 -21.73 -24.45 -1.36
CA PRO A 309 -21.63 -23.02 -1.71
C PRO A 309 -23.00 -22.36 -1.88
N HIS A 310 -23.04 -21.04 -1.56
CA HIS A 310 -24.18 -20.20 -1.88
C HIS A 310 -23.77 -19.18 -2.94
N TRP A 311 -24.72 -18.78 -3.78
CA TRP A 311 -24.48 -17.82 -4.85
C TRP A 311 -25.80 -17.18 -5.33
N PHE A 312 -25.65 -16.03 -5.95
CA PHE A 312 -26.72 -15.39 -6.70
C PHE A 312 -26.17 -14.70 -7.96
N ILE A 313 -27.04 -14.49 -8.94
CA ILE A 313 -26.78 -13.82 -10.21
C ILE A 313 -27.72 -12.65 -10.32
N VAL A 314 -27.20 -11.44 -10.44
CA VAL A 314 -27.95 -10.23 -10.78
C VAL A 314 -27.94 -10.05 -12.28
N ASP A 315 -29.11 -9.87 -12.90
CA ASP A 315 -29.27 -9.36 -14.26
C ASP A 315 -29.51 -7.85 -14.19
N MET A 316 -28.60 -7.04 -14.71
CA MET A 316 -28.71 -5.58 -14.73
C MET A 316 -29.57 -5.05 -15.91
N GLY A 317 -30.12 -5.94 -16.74
CA GLY A 317 -30.98 -5.61 -17.86
C GLY A 317 -30.25 -5.19 -19.14
N LYS A 318 -29.02 -4.72 -19.03
CA LYS A 318 -28.15 -4.32 -20.15
C LYS A 318 -26.67 -4.46 -19.77
N ASN A 319 -25.81 -4.48 -20.77
CA ASN A 319 -24.37 -4.35 -20.54
C ASN A 319 -24.04 -2.95 -19.98
N VAL A 320 -23.21 -2.89 -18.92
CA VAL A 320 -22.65 -1.68 -18.32
C VAL A 320 -21.15 -1.89 -18.08
N THR A 321 -20.38 -0.82 -18.08
CA THR A 321 -18.97 -0.90 -17.70
C THR A 321 -18.85 -0.84 -16.18
N ILE A 322 -18.37 -1.90 -15.54
CA ILE A 322 -18.33 -2.03 -14.09
C ILE A 322 -17.00 -1.52 -13.55
N SER A 323 -17.03 -0.53 -12.66
CA SER A 323 -15.88 -0.02 -11.93
C SER A 323 -15.72 -0.71 -10.57
N SER A 324 -16.83 -0.88 -9.85
CA SER A 324 -16.84 -1.55 -8.54
C SER A 324 -18.18 -2.14 -8.21
N ILE A 325 -18.17 -3.13 -7.31
CA ILE A 325 -19.34 -3.75 -6.72
C ILE A 325 -19.33 -3.44 -5.23
N GLU A 326 -20.46 -3.03 -4.70
CA GLU A 326 -20.67 -2.81 -3.28
C GLU A 326 -21.62 -3.85 -2.73
N LEU A 327 -21.25 -4.46 -1.62
CA LEU A 327 -22.10 -5.36 -0.85
C LEU A 327 -22.33 -4.79 0.55
N ILE A 328 -23.57 -4.89 1.03
CA ILE A 328 -23.95 -4.55 2.40
C ILE A 328 -24.46 -5.80 3.08
N ARG A 329 -23.88 -6.11 4.24
CA ARG A 329 -24.29 -7.30 4.99
C ARG A 329 -25.65 -7.13 5.66
N ARG A 330 -26.25 -8.22 6.12
CA ARG A 330 -27.37 -8.16 7.08
C ARG A 330 -26.93 -7.36 8.30
N GLN A 331 -27.69 -6.32 8.64
CA GLN A 331 -27.37 -5.41 9.72
C GLN A 331 -27.40 -6.11 11.09
N GLY A 332 -26.40 -5.84 11.93
CA GLY A 332 -26.29 -6.39 13.28
C GLY A 332 -25.97 -7.88 13.38
N ASP A 333 -25.80 -8.60 12.24
CA ASP A 333 -25.50 -10.04 12.24
C ASP A 333 -24.04 -10.31 11.83
N ALA A 334 -23.21 -10.70 12.80
CA ALA A 334 -21.79 -10.97 12.56
C ALA A 334 -21.50 -12.35 11.94
N ARG A 335 -22.52 -13.14 11.62
CA ARG A 335 -22.35 -14.36 10.83
C ARG A 335 -22.10 -13.96 9.38
N GLY A 336 -21.13 -14.54 8.76
CA GLY A 336 -20.74 -14.14 7.44
C GLY A 336 -20.23 -15.27 6.59
N GLN A 337 -19.81 -14.91 5.40
CA GLN A 337 -19.39 -15.78 4.33
C GLN A 337 -17.88 -15.67 4.13
N LYS A 338 -17.26 -16.74 3.67
CA LYS A 338 -15.84 -16.83 3.36
C LYS A 338 -15.64 -17.49 2.00
N GLY A 339 -14.49 -17.23 1.37
CA GLY A 339 -14.19 -17.79 0.06
C GLY A 339 -15.07 -17.19 -1.05
N GLN A 340 -15.30 -15.87 -0.99
CA GLN A 340 -16.16 -15.15 -1.92
C GLN A 340 -15.41 -14.84 -3.22
N ILE A 341 -16.14 -14.91 -4.35
CA ILE A 341 -15.61 -14.61 -5.67
C ILE A 341 -16.64 -13.82 -6.46
N PHE A 342 -16.20 -12.78 -7.18
CA PHE A 342 -17.01 -12.10 -8.17
C PHE A 342 -16.76 -12.68 -9.57
N TYR A 343 -17.85 -12.85 -10.31
CA TYR A 343 -17.83 -13.17 -11.72
C TYR A 343 -18.69 -12.18 -12.48
N THR A 344 -18.31 -11.87 -13.70
CA THR A 344 -19.14 -11.09 -14.64
C THR A 344 -19.32 -11.84 -15.94
N CYS A 345 -20.43 -11.54 -16.63
CA CYS A 345 -20.72 -12.10 -17.93
C CYS A 345 -21.45 -11.04 -18.78
N SER A 346 -21.06 -10.86 -20.04
CA SER A 346 -21.75 -9.99 -20.97
C SER A 346 -23.08 -10.62 -21.42
N ASP A 347 -23.94 -9.83 -22.09
CA ASP A 347 -25.17 -10.36 -22.66
C ASP A 347 -24.90 -11.37 -23.78
N GLU A 348 -23.85 -11.14 -24.55
CA GLU A 348 -23.40 -11.99 -25.65
C GLU A 348 -22.86 -13.33 -25.14
N ASP A 349 -22.13 -13.32 -24.02
CA ASP A 349 -21.53 -14.51 -23.41
C ASP A 349 -22.53 -15.37 -22.64
N ALA A 350 -23.73 -14.84 -22.36
CA ALA A 350 -24.83 -15.53 -21.70
C ALA A 350 -25.84 -16.11 -22.71
N ALA A 351 -25.36 -16.89 -23.67
CA ALA A 351 -26.16 -17.36 -24.81
C ALA A 351 -27.36 -18.23 -24.42
N ASN A 352 -27.22 -19.10 -23.42
CA ASN A 352 -28.33 -19.93 -22.90
C ASN A 352 -28.84 -19.36 -21.58
N LYS A 353 -29.90 -18.57 -21.64
CA LYS A 353 -30.45 -17.87 -20.46
C LYS A 353 -31.01 -18.84 -19.39
N ASP A 354 -31.35 -20.07 -19.77
CA ASP A 354 -31.90 -21.09 -18.87
C ASP A 354 -30.79 -21.95 -18.20
N ASN A 355 -29.54 -21.76 -18.57
CA ASN A 355 -28.42 -22.52 -18.01
C ASN A 355 -27.19 -21.63 -17.72
N PRO A 356 -27.17 -20.89 -16.60
CA PRO A 356 -26.05 -20.03 -16.23
C PRO A 356 -24.71 -20.72 -16.05
N ASP A 357 -24.68 -22.01 -15.81
CA ASP A 357 -23.42 -22.76 -15.70
C ASP A 357 -22.70 -22.92 -17.05
N SER A 358 -23.43 -22.72 -18.16
CA SER A 358 -22.85 -22.70 -19.52
C SER A 358 -22.36 -21.34 -19.98
N TRP A 359 -22.54 -20.27 -19.17
CA TRP A 359 -22.14 -18.92 -19.56
C TRP A 359 -20.63 -18.73 -19.45
N ALA A 360 -20.06 -17.90 -20.31
CA ALA A 360 -18.62 -17.59 -20.30
C ALA A 360 -18.29 -16.57 -19.18
N TRP A 361 -18.24 -17.03 -17.95
CA TRP A 361 -17.97 -16.21 -16.78
C TRP A 361 -16.52 -15.76 -16.72
N THR A 362 -16.29 -14.46 -16.57
CA THR A 362 -15.00 -13.90 -16.22
C THR A 362 -14.84 -13.84 -14.70
N ASN A 363 -13.82 -14.53 -14.18
CA ASN A 363 -13.50 -14.54 -12.76
C ASN A 363 -12.61 -13.32 -12.39
N HIS A 364 -13.05 -12.52 -11.40
CA HIS A 364 -12.32 -11.34 -10.92
C HIS A 364 -11.54 -11.59 -9.62
N GLY A 365 -11.42 -12.86 -9.22
CA GLY A 365 -10.68 -13.26 -8.03
C GLY A 365 -11.51 -13.23 -6.75
N ALA A 366 -10.83 -13.61 -5.67
CA ALA A 366 -11.43 -13.61 -4.34
C ALA A 366 -11.46 -12.22 -3.73
N PHE A 367 -12.50 -11.95 -2.95
CA PHE A 367 -12.62 -10.75 -2.13
C PHE A 367 -12.95 -11.13 -0.68
N THR A 368 -12.75 -10.18 0.24
CA THR A 368 -13.12 -10.37 1.64
C THR A 368 -14.37 -9.57 1.95
N PHE A 369 -15.45 -10.27 2.32
CA PHE A 369 -16.66 -9.65 2.83
C PHE A 369 -16.66 -9.79 4.36
N ASP A 370 -16.40 -8.67 5.06
CA ASP A 370 -16.25 -8.69 6.52
C ASP A 370 -17.63 -8.67 7.19
N PRO A 371 -18.05 -9.76 7.88
CA PRO A 371 -19.31 -9.80 8.57
C PRO A 371 -19.35 -8.96 9.85
N GLY A 372 -18.21 -8.39 10.28
CA GLY A 372 -18.13 -7.46 11.41
C GLY A 372 -18.49 -6.01 11.07
N ILE A 373 -18.64 -5.68 9.79
CA ILE A 373 -18.85 -4.31 9.30
C ILE A 373 -20.27 -4.14 8.77
N ASP A 374 -21.04 -3.23 9.39
CA ASP A 374 -22.40 -2.89 8.93
C ASP A 374 -22.37 -1.89 7.75
N ASP A 375 -21.33 -1.09 7.65
CA ASP A 375 -21.15 -0.13 6.55
C ASP A 375 -21.02 -0.82 5.18
N PRO A 376 -21.35 -0.14 4.08
CA PRO A 376 -21.14 -0.65 2.72
C PRO A 376 -19.67 -1.03 2.46
N GLN A 377 -19.43 -2.18 1.82
CA GLN A 377 -18.12 -2.68 1.46
C GLN A 377 -17.94 -2.65 -0.05
N VAL A 378 -17.05 -1.79 -0.53
CA VAL A 378 -16.83 -1.53 -1.96
C VAL A 378 -15.61 -2.30 -2.46
N TYR A 379 -15.78 -3.02 -3.56
CA TYR A 379 -14.75 -3.83 -4.20
C TYR A 379 -14.49 -3.33 -5.62
N ARG A 380 -13.33 -2.76 -5.84
CA ARG A 380 -12.87 -2.31 -7.15
C ARG A 380 -12.60 -3.50 -8.08
N ILE A 381 -13.07 -3.40 -9.33
CA ILE A 381 -12.75 -4.36 -10.41
C ILE A 381 -11.89 -3.64 -11.45
N ASN A 382 -10.56 -3.83 -11.35
CA ASN A 382 -9.57 -3.08 -12.11
C ASN A 382 -9.62 -3.30 -13.64
N SER A 383 -10.23 -4.39 -14.11
CA SER A 383 -10.39 -4.68 -15.53
C SER A 383 -11.50 -3.87 -16.21
N ASN A 384 -12.33 -3.16 -15.42
CA ASN A 384 -13.52 -2.45 -15.89
C ASN A 384 -14.33 -3.26 -16.92
N PRO A 385 -14.82 -4.46 -16.57
CA PRO A 385 -15.50 -5.33 -17.50
C PRO A 385 -16.80 -4.71 -18.00
N VAL A 386 -17.13 -4.93 -19.27
CA VAL A 386 -18.45 -4.67 -19.82
C VAL A 386 -19.29 -5.92 -19.61
N ALA A 387 -20.34 -5.82 -18.78
CA ALA A 387 -21.13 -6.98 -18.42
C ALA A 387 -22.61 -6.62 -18.12
N ARG A 388 -23.49 -7.57 -18.31
CA ARG A 388 -24.91 -7.52 -17.92
C ARG A 388 -25.18 -8.30 -16.64
N TYR A 389 -24.43 -9.38 -16.43
CA TYR A 389 -24.65 -10.30 -15.32
C TYR A 389 -23.48 -10.26 -14.33
N ILE A 390 -23.82 -10.24 -13.05
CA ILE A 390 -22.86 -10.36 -11.94
C ILE A 390 -23.24 -11.58 -11.13
N LYS A 391 -22.30 -12.53 -10.95
CA LYS A 391 -22.45 -13.64 -10.01
C LYS A 391 -21.59 -13.39 -8.79
N VAL A 392 -22.21 -13.42 -7.62
CA VAL A 392 -21.53 -13.40 -6.33
C VAL A 392 -21.57 -14.81 -5.76
N TYR A 393 -20.40 -15.37 -5.50
CA TYR A 393 -20.25 -16.75 -5.06
C TYR A 393 -19.61 -16.80 -3.67
N PHE A 394 -20.25 -17.52 -2.76
CA PHE A 394 -19.78 -17.76 -1.41
C PHE A 394 -19.44 -19.25 -1.27
N GLY A 395 -18.15 -19.59 -1.29
CA GLY A 395 -17.70 -20.97 -1.31
C GLY A 395 -17.79 -21.68 0.02
N THR A 396 -17.57 -20.96 1.12
CA THR A 396 -17.56 -21.50 2.49
C THR A 396 -18.06 -20.47 3.48
N GLU A 397 -18.46 -20.91 4.66
CA GLU A 397 -18.77 -20.04 5.79
C GLU A 397 -17.55 -19.25 6.26
N HIS A 398 -17.77 -18.07 6.84
CA HIS A 398 -16.71 -17.21 7.36
C HIS A 398 -16.46 -17.48 8.84
N LYS A 399 -17.53 -17.60 9.64
CA LYS A 399 -17.42 -17.61 11.10
C LYS A 399 -18.57 -18.40 11.73
N GLY A 400 -18.24 -19.29 12.62
CA GLY A 400 -19.21 -19.98 13.46
C GLY A 400 -19.88 -21.18 12.80
N THR A 401 -21.11 -21.49 13.22
CA THR A 401 -21.85 -22.72 12.92
C THR A 401 -22.93 -22.54 11.88
N GLY A 402 -22.96 -21.40 11.17
CA GLY A 402 -24.00 -21.14 10.16
C GLY A 402 -23.64 -21.72 8.81
N ALA A 403 -24.57 -22.41 8.19
CA ALA A 403 -24.40 -22.92 6.82
C ALA A 403 -25.05 -21.99 5.78
N GLN A 404 -25.29 -20.72 6.10
CA GLN A 404 -26.06 -19.79 5.28
C GLN A 404 -25.30 -18.52 4.97
N ALA A 405 -25.52 -17.97 3.77
CA ALA A 405 -25.09 -16.64 3.37
C ALA A 405 -26.23 -15.63 3.51
N MET A 406 -25.88 -14.38 3.81
CA MET A 406 -26.84 -13.28 3.98
C MET A 406 -26.25 -12.00 3.40
N VAL A 407 -27.05 -11.27 2.61
CA VAL A 407 -26.69 -9.96 2.03
C VAL A 407 -27.91 -9.07 2.07
N SER A 408 -27.78 -7.84 2.60
CA SER A 408 -28.89 -6.85 2.56
C SER A 408 -28.97 -6.19 1.20
N GLU A 409 -27.85 -5.69 0.67
CA GLU A 409 -27.87 -4.92 -0.57
C GLU A 409 -26.66 -5.24 -1.46
N ILE A 410 -26.90 -5.14 -2.77
CA ILE A 410 -25.86 -5.08 -3.78
C ILE A 410 -26.02 -3.80 -4.61
N ASN A 411 -24.96 -3.05 -4.78
CA ASN A 411 -24.88 -1.90 -5.67
C ASN A 411 -23.71 -2.06 -6.64
N VAL A 412 -23.83 -1.44 -7.81
CA VAL A 412 -22.77 -1.44 -8.82
C VAL A 412 -22.51 0.00 -9.22
N TYR A 413 -21.24 0.32 -9.33
CA TYR A 413 -20.76 1.62 -9.79
C TYR A 413 -19.98 1.45 -11.08
N GLY A 414 -20.16 2.37 -12.02
CA GLY A 414 -19.51 2.28 -13.33
C GLY A 414 -19.99 3.35 -14.29
N ALA A 415 -20.01 3.00 -15.59
CA ALA A 415 -20.56 3.82 -16.65
C ALA A 415 -21.58 3.04 -17.48
N GLU A 416 -22.68 3.73 -17.86
CA GLU A 416 -23.77 3.17 -18.68
C GLU A 416 -23.53 3.34 -20.17
#